data_5310ea274808859bec63dd3c942bb83b
#
_entry.id   5310ea274808859bec63dd3c942bb83b
#
_cell.length_a   1.000
_cell.length_b   1.000
_cell.length_c   1.000
_cell.angle_alpha   90.00
_cell.angle_beta   90.00
_cell.angle_gamma   90.00
#
_symmetry.space_group_name_H-M   'P 1'
#
loop_
_entity.id
_entity.type
_entity.pdbx_description
1 polymer ?
#
loop_
_entity_poly.entity_id
_entity_poly.type
_entity_poly.pdbx_seq_one_letter_code
_entity_poly.pdbx_strand_id
1 'polypeptide(L)'
;RYEMTHEKSIYIKGARVHNLKNIEVEIPHDKLVVVTGLSGSGKSTLAFDTIFAEGQRRYVESLSAYARQFLGKINKPDVDIITGIAPAIAIEQKVNTRNPRSTVGTTTEIYDYLKLLFARIGHTFSPVSGQEVRCYSVDDVATYIQELGEGSRAVIAAPLVLAEGQGIIEKLTLLLSDGLMRVYTDGQTRLIEEILPSIDETTGAADIQVVIDRMRIAPDDDTQTRIRDSVARAFSYGDGICTVISDKGAAEFSSRFEADGIEFEHPSEHLFSFNNPLGACPRCEGYGKVIGIDEDLVIPDKGKTIYEDAIACWRGETMRKWKEKLVENAYKFDFPIHTPFHELTQEQKRLLWRGNQYFHGLDEFFAYIDSERRKIQFRVMKARYTGKTTCPECGGSRLRKEALYVRIGGRNIADLVVMPVDELIVFFNGLQLDEHDTKTAARILIEIRSRLQYLTDVGLGYLTLDRLSSTLSGGESQRINLSTSLGSNLTGSLYILDEPSIGLHPRDTNRLIKGLRQLRD
;
A
#
# COMPACT_ATOMS: atom_id res chain seq x y z
N ARG A 1 -52.39 17.83 -23.78
CA ARG A 1 -52.27 16.60 -24.63
C ARG A 1 -50.88 16.45 -25.27
N TYR A 2 -49.79 16.82 -24.57
CA TYR A 2 -48.40 16.67 -25.07
C TYR A 2 -47.49 15.94 -24.06
N GLU A 3 -48.04 15.19 -23.09
CA GLU A 3 -47.26 14.68 -21.95
C GLU A 3 -46.93 13.19 -21.98
N MET A 4 -47.21 12.44 -23.02
CA MET A 4 -47.15 10.95 -22.92
C MET A 4 -46.26 10.21 -23.93
N THR A 5 -45.29 10.85 -24.59
CA THR A 5 -44.40 10.13 -25.54
C THR A 5 -42.90 10.20 -25.25
N HIS A 6 -42.45 10.97 -24.22
CA HIS A 6 -41.02 11.20 -23.97
C HIS A 6 -40.45 10.46 -22.75
N GLU A 7 -41.15 9.49 -22.17
CA GLU A 7 -40.62 8.73 -21.02
C GLU A 7 -39.41 7.85 -21.35
N LYS A 8 -39.11 7.63 -22.65
CA LYS A 8 -38.01 6.78 -23.10
C LYS A 8 -36.90 7.53 -23.86
N SER A 9 -36.88 8.86 -23.79
CA SER A 9 -35.90 9.69 -24.49
C SER A 9 -35.60 10.99 -23.76
N ILE A 10 -34.40 11.54 -24.00
CA ILE A 10 -34.05 12.91 -23.64
C ILE A 10 -34.53 13.80 -24.80
N TYR A 11 -35.44 14.71 -24.54
CA TYR A 11 -35.94 15.65 -25.53
C TYR A 11 -35.41 17.05 -25.24
N ILE A 12 -34.78 17.66 -26.24
CA ILE A 12 -34.18 18.99 -26.19
C ILE A 12 -34.82 19.84 -27.29
N LYS A 13 -35.32 21.03 -26.93
CA LYS A 13 -35.86 21.98 -27.88
C LYS A 13 -35.28 23.38 -27.66
N GLY A 14 -34.89 24.02 -28.73
CA GLY A 14 -34.42 25.40 -28.70
C GLY A 14 -33.03 25.55 -28.10
N ALA A 15 -32.12 24.64 -28.31
CA ALA A 15 -30.76 24.76 -27.80
C ALA A 15 -29.94 25.80 -28.58
N ARG A 16 -29.45 26.83 -27.87
CA ARG A 16 -28.72 27.98 -28.40
C ARG A 16 -27.38 28.21 -27.70
N VAL A 17 -26.92 27.26 -26.91
CA VAL A 17 -25.65 27.36 -26.19
C VAL A 17 -24.49 27.48 -27.19
N HIS A 18 -23.61 28.49 -27.00
CA HIS A 18 -22.45 28.79 -27.85
C HIS A 18 -22.82 28.87 -29.35
N ASN A 19 -22.39 27.87 -30.14
CA ASN A 19 -22.58 27.86 -31.60
C ASN A 19 -23.80 27.02 -32.07
N LEU A 20 -24.62 26.52 -31.14
CA LEU A 20 -25.84 25.81 -31.49
C LEU A 20 -26.90 26.78 -32.04
N LYS A 21 -27.52 26.44 -33.16
CA LYS A 21 -28.42 27.28 -33.93
C LYS A 21 -29.89 26.91 -33.69
N ASN A 22 -30.36 27.03 -32.44
CA ASN A 22 -31.75 26.74 -32.06
C ASN A 22 -32.21 25.35 -32.50
N ILE A 23 -31.38 24.33 -32.15
CA ILE A 23 -31.62 22.96 -32.58
C ILE A 23 -32.63 22.24 -31.70
N GLU A 24 -33.30 21.26 -32.32
CA GLU A 24 -34.22 20.34 -31.68
C GLU A 24 -33.67 18.90 -31.87
N VAL A 25 -33.55 18.13 -30.74
CA VAL A 25 -32.93 16.79 -30.74
C VAL A 25 -33.63 15.88 -29.76
N GLU A 26 -33.84 14.65 -30.19
CA GLU A 26 -34.34 13.56 -29.34
C GLU A 26 -33.28 12.45 -29.25
N ILE A 27 -32.91 12.04 -28.01
CA ILE A 27 -31.88 11.05 -27.72
C ILE A 27 -32.53 9.90 -26.94
N PRO A 28 -32.57 8.68 -27.49
CA PRO A 28 -33.22 7.55 -26.81
C PRO A 28 -32.46 7.12 -25.56
N HIS A 29 -33.18 6.72 -24.51
CA HIS A 29 -32.62 6.08 -23.32
C HIS A 29 -32.13 4.65 -23.64
N ASP A 30 -31.29 4.10 -22.78
CA ASP A 30 -30.77 2.74 -22.83
C ASP A 30 -30.13 2.37 -24.17
N LYS A 31 -29.50 3.35 -24.82
CA LYS A 31 -28.81 3.20 -26.10
C LYS A 31 -27.41 3.83 -26.06
N LEU A 32 -26.51 3.23 -26.82
CA LEU A 32 -25.23 3.85 -27.14
C LEU A 32 -25.45 4.81 -28.34
N VAL A 33 -25.43 6.11 -28.05
CA VAL A 33 -25.64 7.16 -29.04
C VAL A 33 -24.30 7.82 -29.38
N VAL A 34 -24.00 8.00 -30.65
CA VAL A 34 -22.77 8.61 -31.15
C VAL A 34 -23.11 9.95 -31.80
N VAL A 35 -22.53 11.04 -31.29
CA VAL A 35 -22.65 12.39 -31.86
C VAL A 35 -21.42 12.65 -32.74
N THR A 36 -21.63 12.83 -34.03
CA THR A 36 -20.57 13.03 -35.04
C THR A 36 -20.70 14.38 -35.73
N GLY A 37 -19.62 14.86 -36.31
CA GLY A 37 -19.59 16.10 -37.10
C GLY A 37 -18.19 16.71 -37.17
N LEU A 38 -18.04 17.76 -37.96
CA LEU A 38 -16.79 18.48 -38.12
C LEU A 38 -16.33 19.13 -36.79
N SER A 39 -15.04 19.44 -36.66
CA SER A 39 -14.54 20.24 -35.54
C SER A 39 -15.25 21.59 -35.50
N GLY A 40 -15.65 22.04 -34.31
CA GLY A 40 -16.40 23.28 -34.14
C GLY A 40 -17.89 23.21 -34.50
N SER A 41 -18.45 22.03 -34.86
CA SER A 41 -19.88 21.91 -35.21
C SER A 41 -20.84 21.93 -34.01
N GLY A 42 -20.34 21.99 -32.77
CA GLY A 42 -21.16 22.03 -31.57
C GLY A 42 -21.40 20.68 -30.88
N LYS A 43 -20.68 19.61 -31.25
CA LYS A 43 -20.82 18.28 -30.61
C LYS A 43 -20.61 18.33 -29.10
N SER A 44 -19.47 18.87 -28.67
CA SER A 44 -19.14 19.00 -27.24
C SER A 44 -20.08 19.99 -26.54
N THR A 45 -20.51 21.06 -27.23
CA THR A 45 -21.49 22.02 -26.71
C THR A 45 -22.85 21.35 -26.43
N LEU A 46 -23.32 20.46 -27.31
CA LEU A 46 -24.55 19.71 -27.08
C LEU A 46 -24.38 18.73 -25.91
N ALA A 47 -23.30 17.94 -25.93
CA ALA A 47 -23.10 16.87 -24.95
C ALA A 47 -22.75 17.41 -23.55
N PHE A 48 -21.76 18.31 -23.44
CA PHE A 48 -21.24 18.77 -22.14
C PHE A 48 -21.90 20.07 -21.66
N ASP A 49 -21.93 21.13 -22.51
CA ASP A 49 -22.42 22.45 -22.09
C ASP A 49 -23.95 22.51 -22.03
N THR A 50 -24.65 21.56 -22.64
CA THR A 50 -26.12 21.51 -22.64
C THR A 50 -26.65 20.35 -21.80
N ILE A 51 -26.42 19.11 -22.21
CA ILE A 51 -27.03 17.92 -21.58
C ILE A 51 -26.41 17.65 -20.21
N PHE A 52 -25.08 17.56 -20.14
CA PHE A 52 -24.39 17.31 -18.86
C PHE A 52 -24.61 18.46 -17.87
N ALA A 53 -24.49 19.70 -18.32
CA ALA A 53 -24.70 20.88 -17.47
C ALA A 53 -26.11 20.91 -16.86
N GLU A 54 -27.15 20.57 -17.64
CA GLU A 54 -28.52 20.50 -17.13
C GLU A 54 -28.72 19.30 -16.18
N GLY A 55 -28.13 18.14 -16.49
CA GLY A 55 -28.17 16.96 -15.60
C GLY A 55 -27.51 17.24 -14.24
N GLN A 56 -26.34 17.87 -14.24
CA GLN A 56 -25.67 18.31 -13.02
C GLN A 56 -26.48 19.37 -12.25
N ARG A 57 -27.04 20.36 -12.97
CA ARG A 57 -27.85 21.41 -12.34
C ARG A 57 -29.03 20.81 -11.58
N ARG A 58 -29.78 19.87 -12.19
CA ARG A 58 -30.92 19.20 -11.56
C ARG A 58 -30.50 18.34 -10.38
N TYR A 59 -29.37 17.65 -10.50
CA TYR A 59 -28.81 16.87 -9.39
C TYR A 59 -28.48 17.77 -8.19
N VAL A 60 -27.77 18.90 -8.43
CA VAL A 60 -27.44 19.86 -7.38
C VAL A 60 -28.69 20.51 -6.77
N GLU A 61 -29.70 20.80 -7.57
CA GLU A 61 -30.99 21.31 -7.06
C GLU A 61 -31.73 20.32 -6.16
N SER A 62 -31.57 19.03 -6.36
CA SER A 62 -32.15 18.01 -5.51
C SER A 62 -31.47 17.87 -4.14
N LEU A 63 -30.26 18.43 -3.97
CA LEU A 63 -29.52 18.39 -2.73
C LEU A 63 -30.04 19.38 -1.68
N SER A 64 -29.67 19.20 -0.42
CA SER A 64 -30.01 20.11 0.66
C SER A 64 -29.46 21.54 0.41
N ALA A 65 -30.12 22.56 0.98
CA ALA A 65 -29.67 23.95 0.87
C ALA A 65 -28.24 24.15 1.35
N TYR A 66 -27.80 23.40 2.37
CA TYR A 66 -26.45 23.42 2.89
C TYR A 66 -25.44 22.89 1.87
N ALA A 67 -25.70 21.73 1.27
CA ALA A 67 -24.81 21.14 0.26
C ALA A 67 -24.66 22.03 -0.99
N ARG A 68 -25.74 22.71 -1.41
CA ARG A 68 -25.73 23.65 -2.55
C ARG A 68 -24.79 24.85 -2.36
N GLN A 69 -24.55 25.30 -1.11
CA GLN A 69 -23.62 26.40 -0.84
C GLN A 69 -22.17 26.07 -1.19
N PHE A 70 -21.78 24.80 -1.07
CA PHE A 70 -20.41 24.34 -1.36
C PHE A 70 -20.18 24.06 -2.85
N LEU A 71 -21.21 23.70 -3.60
CA LEU A 71 -21.10 23.31 -5.02
C LEU A 71 -21.17 24.49 -5.99
N GLY A 72 -21.53 25.66 -5.51
CA GLY A 72 -21.66 26.88 -6.32
C GLY A 72 -22.92 26.88 -7.20
N LYS A 73 -23.16 28.01 -7.90
CA LYS A 73 -24.26 28.13 -8.87
C LYS A 73 -23.85 27.51 -10.21
N ILE A 74 -24.59 26.49 -10.65
CA ILE A 74 -24.51 25.99 -12.02
C ILE A 74 -25.50 26.79 -12.86
N ASN A 75 -25.00 27.43 -13.91
CA ASN A 75 -25.85 28.21 -14.81
C ASN A 75 -26.75 27.29 -15.62
N LYS A 76 -28.01 27.68 -15.80
CA LYS A 76 -28.94 27.00 -16.69
C LYS A 76 -28.47 27.17 -18.15
N PRO A 77 -28.34 26.09 -18.94
CA PRO A 77 -28.05 26.25 -20.36
C PRO A 77 -29.16 26.98 -21.10
N ASP A 78 -28.79 27.68 -22.18
CA ASP A 78 -29.76 28.43 -23.02
C ASP A 78 -30.52 27.46 -23.92
N VAL A 79 -31.65 26.97 -23.38
CA VAL A 79 -32.56 26.03 -24.03
C VAL A 79 -34.00 26.35 -23.63
N ASP A 80 -34.94 26.13 -24.54
CA ASP A 80 -36.35 26.33 -24.24
C ASP A 80 -36.90 25.23 -23.32
N ILE A 81 -36.66 23.97 -23.71
CA ILE A 81 -37.16 22.80 -22.98
C ILE A 81 -36.09 21.70 -23.01
N ILE A 82 -35.84 21.06 -21.86
CA ILE A 82 -35.15 19.78 -21.73
C ILE A 82 -35.94 18.89 -20.79
N THR A 83 -36.28 17.66 -21.25
CA THR A 83 -36.97 16.65 -20.46
C THR A 83 -36.28 15.30 -20.58
N GLY A 84 -36.54 14.38 -19.64
CA GLY A 84 -36.00 13.02 -19.69
C GLY A 84 -34.53 12.88 -19.26
N ILE A 85 -33.90 13.91 -18.68
CA ILE A 85 -32.50 13.81 -18.25
C ILE A 85 -32.39 13.03 -16.94
N ALA A 86 -31.54 12.00 -16.97
CA ALA A 86 -31.05 11.26 -15.81
C ALA A 86 -29.82 11.95 -15.17
N PRO A 87 -29.42 11.54 -13.95
CA PRO A 87 -28.13 11.95 -13.39
C PRO A 87 -27.00 11.70 -14.40
N ALA A 88 -26.20 12.73 -14.69
CA ALA A 88 -25.20 12.68 -15.75
C ALA A 88 -23.78 12.61 -15.21
N ILE A 89 -22.98 11.74 -15.78
CA ILE A 89 -21.55 11.55 -15.50
C ILE A 89 -20.76 11.88 -16.76
N ALA A 90 -19.84 12.85 -16.67
CA ALA A 90 -18.95 13.20 -17.77
C ALA A 90 -17.57 12.52 -17.60
N ILE A 91 -17.09 11.91 -18.67
CA ILE A 91 -15.78 11.27 -18.76
C ILE A 91 -14.96 12.06 -19.80
N GLU A 92 -14.27 13.11 -19.30
CA GLU A 92 -13.44 13.97 -20.13
C GLU A 92 -11.98 13.50 -20.18
N GLN A 93 -11.24 13.99 -21.19
CA GLN A 93 -9.80 13.71 -21.33
C GLN A 93 -8.92 14.54 -20.38
N LYS A 94 -9.48 15.50 -19.68
CA LYS A 94 -8.69 16.38 -18.82
C LYS A 94 -8.14 15.63 -17.61
N VAL A 95 -6.81 15.60 -17.50
CA VAL A 95 -6.11 15.14 -16.29
C VAL A 95 -6.25 16.22 -15.21
N ASN A 96 -7.24 16.08 -14.34
CA ASN A 96 -7.56 17.10 -13.34
C ASN A 96 -6.97 16.76 -11.96
N THR A 97 -5.74 16.23 -11.89
CA THR A 97 -5.12 15.85 -10.63
C THR A 97 -4.05 16.85 -10.22
N ARG A 98 -4.44 17.80 -9.37
CA ARG A 98 -3.51 18.68 -8.64
C ARG A 98 -2.88 17.99 -7.41
N ASN A 99 -3.40 16.83 -7.02
CA ASN A 99 -2.91 16.11 -5.85
C ASN A 99 -1.68 15.24 -6.22
N PRO A 100 -0.48 15.57 -5.72
CA PRO A 100 0.74 14.84 -6.03
C PRO A 100 0.79 13.42 -5.41
N ARG A 101 -0.15 13.07 -4.54
CA ARG A 101 -0.27 11.74 -3.93
C ARG A 101 -1.24 10.82 -4.66
N SER A 102 -2.03 11.34 -5.60
CA SER A 102 -3.00 10.55 -6.37
C SER A 102 -2.29 9.57 -7.32
N THR A 103 -2.68 8.31 -7.27
CA THR A 103 -2.16 7.22 -8.11
C THR A 103 -3.29 6.50 -8.82
N VAL A 104 -2.96 5.65 -9.80
CA VAL A 104 -3.94 4.74 -10.43
C VAL A 104 -4.69 3.95 -9.36
N GLY A 105 -3.97 3.35 -8.39
CA GLY A 105 -4.59 2.56 -7.33
C GLY A 105 -5.58 3.33 -6.46
N THR A 106 -5.29 4.61 -6.14
CA THR A 106 -6.20 5.45 -5.34
C THR A 106 -7.38 5.97 -6.17
N THR A 107 -7.16 6.27 -7.45
CA THR A 107 -8.23 6.76 -8.34
C THR A 107 -9.24 5.65 -8.67
N THR A 108 -8.79 4.39 -8.75
CA THR A 108 -9.64 3.22 -9.02
C THR A 108 -10.19 2.56 -7.76
N GLU A 109 -9.88 3.10 -6.58
CA GLU A 109 -10.22 2.55 -5.26
C GLU A 109 -9.57 1.18 -4.97
N ILE A 110 -8.81 0.60 -5.90
CA ILE A 110 -8.15 -0.70 -5.70
C ILE A 110 -7.22 -0.66 -4.49
N TYR A 111 -6.50 0.46 -4.30
CA TYR A 111 -5.60 0.63 -3.16
C TYR A 111 -6.35 0.60 -1.81
N ASP A 112 -7.57 1.10 -1.74
CA ASP A 112 -8.39 1.07 -0.52
C ASP A 112 -8.80 -0.37 -0.18
N TYR A 113 -9.16 -1.17 -1.18
CA TYR A 113 -9.42 -2.60 -0.99
C TYR A 113 -8.16 -3.39 -0.64
N LEU A 114 -6.98 -3.01 -1.19
CA LEU A 114 -5.70 -3.63 -0.79
C LEU A 114 -5.39 -3.34 0.69
N LYS A 115 -5.54 -2.10 1.15
CA LYS A 115 -5.36 -1.76 2.58
C LYS A 115 -6.27 -2.61 3.47
N LEU A 116 -7.54 -2.73 3.09
CA LEU A 116 -8.50 -3.53 3.83
C LEU A 116 -8.11 -5.03 3.81
N LEU A 117 -7.67 -5.55 2.67
CA LEU A 117 -7.22 -6.93 2.54
C LEU A 117 -6.04 -7.23 3.48
N PHE A 118 -4.99 -6.38 3.42
CA PHE A 118 -3.81 -6.53 4.27
C PHE A 118 -4.11 -6.36 5.76
N ALA A 119 -5.06 -5.50 6.11
CA ALA A 119 -5.51 -5.34 7.50
C ALA A 119 -6.29 -6.55 8.02
N ARG A 120 -6.96 -7.33 7.15
CA ARG A 120 -7.81 -8.44 7.55
C ARG A 120 -7.13 -9.80 7.52
N ILE A 121 -6.27 -10.05 6.53
CA ILE A 121 -5.63 -11.36 6.31
C ILE A 121 -4.11 -11.23 6.09
N GLY A 122 -3.52 -10.10 6.38
CA GLY A 122 -2.08 -9.91 6.27
C GLY A 122 -1.33 -10.56 7.43
N HIS A 123 -0.31 -11.37 7.11
CA HIS A 123 0.58 -12.00 8.08
C HIS A 123 1.87 -11.21 8.21
N THR A 124 2.27 -10.90 9.44
CA THR A 124 3.51 -10.16 9.73
C THR A 124 4.69 -11.11 9.83
N PHE A 125 5.81 -10.76 9.21
CA PHE A 125 7.04 -11.55 9.24
C PHE A 125 8.19 -10.73 9.82
N SER A 126 8.98 -11.35 10.69
CA SER A 126 10.17 -10.70 11.24
C SER A 126 11.20 -10.42 10.13
N PRO A 127 11.76 -9.20 10.06
CA PRO A 127 12.84 -8.89 9.11
C PRO A 127 14.17 -9.57 9.46
N VAL A 128 14.31 -10.10 10.67
CA VAL A 128 15.54 -10.76 11.16
C VAL A 128 15.54 -12.25 10.86
N SER A 129 14.55 -12.98 11.37
CA SER A 129 14.44 -14.44 11.18
C SER A 129 13.64 -14.85 9.95
N GLY A 130 12.81 -13.95 9.41
CA GLY A 130 11.86 -14.27 8.35
C GLY A 130 10.68 -15.15 8.80
N GLN A 131 10.56 -15.43 10.09
CA GLN A 131 9.45 -16.20 10.64
C GLN A 131 8.20 -15.33 10.81
N GLU A 132 7.04 -15.99 10.75
CA GLU A 132 5.77 -15.33 11.00
C GLU A 132 5.65 -14.94 12.47
N VAL A 133 5.29 -13.68 12.70
CA VAL A 133 5.01 -13.14 14.04
C VAL A 133 3.58 -13.48 14.41
N ARG A 134 3.39 -14.25 15.46
CA ARG A 134 2.06 -14.66 15.93
C ARG A 134 1.81 -14.15 17.33
N CYS A 135 0.60 -13.64 17.53
CA CYS A 135 0.06 -13.28 18.82
C CYS A 135 -1.01 -14.32 19.18
N TYR A 136 -0.83 -15.00 20.28
CA TYR A 136 -1.75 -16.05 20.72
C TYR A 136 -2.72 -15.50 21.77
N SER A 137 -4.00 -15.71 21.53
CA SER A 137 -5.05 -15.45 22.53
C SER A 137 -5.11 -16.59 23.55
N VAL A 138 -5.83 -16.36 24.65
CA VAL A 138 -6.11 -17.38 25.64
C VAL A 138 -6.84 -18.58 25.00
N ASP A 139 -7.76 -18.31 24.07
CA ASP A 139 -8.53 -19.34 23.39
C ASP A 139 -7.67 -20.18 22.42
N ASP A 140 -6.69 -19.57 21.75
CA ASP A 140 -5.75 -20.30 20.88
C ASP A 140 -4.93 -21.30 21.68
N VAL A 141 -4.38 -20.87 22.83
CA VAL A 141 -3.62 -21.75 23.71
C VAL A 141 -4.51 -22.81 24.34
N ALA A 142 -5.74 -22.47 24.72
CA ALA A 142 -6.69 -23.44 25.22
C ALA A 142 -7.04 -24.52 24.18
N THR A 143 -7.25 -24.13 22.94
CA THR A 143 -7.47 -25.04 21.81
C THR A 143 -6.29 -25.97 21.60
N TYR A 144 -5.06 -25.41 21.58
CA TYR A 144 -3.85 -26.23 21.50
C TYR A 144 -3.77 -27.27 22.62
N ILE A 145 -4.06 -26.88 23.88
CA ILE A 145 -4.07 -27.81 25.01
C ILE A 145 -5.09 -28.94 24.79
N GLN A 146 -6.28 -28.64 24.29
CA GLN A 146 -7.31 -29.65 23.98
C GLN A 146 -6.88 -30.61 22.87
N GLU A 147 -6.17 -30.13 21.85
CA GLU A 147 -5.64 -30.95 20.74
C GLU A 147 -4.53 -31.93 21.18
N LEU A 148 -3.97 -31.78 22.37
CA LEU A 148 -3.05 -32.77 22.94
C LEU A 148 -3.74 -34.12 23.18
N GLY A 149 -5.07 -34.12 23.34
CA GLY A 149 -5.92 -35.30 23.48
C GLY A 149 -6.35 -35.58 24.91
N GLU A 150 -7.54 -36.22 25.05
CA GLU A 150 -8.11 -36.60 26.33
C GLU A 150 -7.18 -37.49 27.15
N GLY A 151 -7.08 -37.22 28.45
CA GLY A 151 -6.23 -37.98 29.39
C GLY A 151 -4.74 -37.55 29.38
N SER A 152 -4.31 -36.74 28.42
CA SER A 152 -2.95 -36.19 28.35
C SER A 152 -2.66 -35.30 29.56
N ARG A 153 -1.41 -35.24 29.98
CA ARG A 153 -0.95 -34.35 31.05
C ARG A 153 -0.47 -33.04 30.43
N ALA A 154 -0.93 -31.91 30.96
CA ALA A 154 -0.45 -30.60 30.61
C ALA A 154 -0.02 -29.85 31.87
N VAL A 155 1.15 -29.19 31.78
CA VAL A 155 1.62 -28.20 32.75
C VAL A 155 1.59 -26.84 32.09
N ILE A 156 0.84 -25.91 32.65
CA ILE A 156 0.78 -24.54 32.20
C ILE A 156 1.75 -23.75 33.09
N ALA A 157 2.74 -23.14 32.48
CA ALA A 157 3.81 -22.41 33.14
C ALA A 157 4.03 -21.04 32.50
N ALA A 158 4.76 -20.20 33.19
CA ALA A 158 5.17 -18.87 32.73
C ALA A 158 6.66 -18.64 33.06
N PRO A 159 7.43 -17.94 32.23
CA PRO A 159 8.81 -17.59 32.56
C PRO A 159 8.86 -16.73 33.82
N LEU A 160 9.95 -16.88 34.59
CA LEU A 160 10.19 -16.06 35.76
C LEU A 160 10.65 -14.66 35.32
N VAL A 161 9.76 -13.69 35.42
CA VAL A 161 10.03 -12.29 35.07
C VAL A 161 10.43 -11.53 36.32
N LEU A 162 11.62 -10.90 36.29
CA LEU A 162 12.14 -10.07 37.37
C LEU A 162 11.93 -8.59 37.09
N ALA A 163 11.55 -7.81 38.09
CA ALA A 163 11.55 -6.36 37.97
C ALA A 163 13.02 -5.83 38.04
N GLU A 164 13.21 -4.60 37.58
CA GLU A 164 14.54 -3.98 37.60
C GLU A 164 15.13 -3.94 39.02
N GLY A 165 16.28 -4.58 39.23
CA GLY A 165 16.94 -4.72 40.51
C GLY A 165 16.38 -5.78 41.48
N GLN A 166 15.40 -6.58 41.07
CA GLN A 166 14.80 -7.65 41.88
C GLN A 166 15.60 -8.94 41.79
N GLY A 167 15.90 -9.55 42.94
CA GLY A 167 16.57 -10.86 43.00
C GLY A 167 15.61 -12.04 42.75
N ILE A 168 16.14 -13.16 42.25
CA ILE A 168 15.36 -14.40 41.98
C ILE A 168 14.71 -14.92 43.26
N ILE A 169 15.47 -14.95 44.39
CA ILE A 169 14.98 -15.44 45.69
C ILE A 169 13.82 -14.57 46.20
N GLU A 170 13.93 -13.27 46.06
CA GLU A 170 12.88 -12.33 46.45
C GLU A 170 11.60 -12.55 45.63
N LYS A 171 11.75 -12.68 44.30
CA LYS A 171 10.62 -12.95 43.39
C LYS A 171 9.94 -14.27 43.73
N LEU A 172 10.70 -15.35 43.93
CA LEU A 172 10.14 -16.66 44.25
C LEU A 172 9.44 -16.67 45.61
N THR A 173 9.97 -15.92 46.61
CA THR A 173 9.32 -15.76 47.92
C THR A 173 7.97 -15.01 47.78
N LEU A 174 7.92 -14.00 46.91
CA LEU A 174 6.68 -13.28 46.60
C LEU A 174 5.64 -14.23 45.95
N LEU A 175 6.05 -15.05 44.98
CA LEU A 175 5.18 -16.02 44.30
C LEU A 175 4.61 -17.07 45.27
N LEU A 176 5.37 -17.49 46.30
CA LEU A 176 4.86 -18.35 47.35
C LEU A 176 3.74 -17.67 48.12
N SER A 177 3.85 -16.38 48.42
CA SER A 177 2.79 -15.60 49.10
C SER A 177 1.53 -15.47 48.23
N ASP A 178 1.67 -15.50 46.91
CA ASP A 178 0.57 -15.49 45.96
C ASP A 178 -0.06 -16.89 45.73
N GLY A 179 0.46 -17.93 46.44
CA GLY A 179 -0.04 -19.29 46.41
C GLY A 179 0.54 -20.16 45.24
N LEU A 180 1.56 -19.68 44.55
CA LEU A 180 2.30 -20.45 43.54
C LEU A 180 3.43 -21.21 44.22
N MET A 181 3.34 -22.54 44.26
CA MET A 181 4.24 -23.39 45.06
C MET A 181 5.30 -24.12 44.22
N ARG A 182 5.19 -24.07 42.89
CA ARG A 182 6.02 -24.92 42.03
C ARG A 182 6.65 -24.17 40.88
N VAL A 183 7.81 -24.65 40.51
CA VAL A 183 8.53 -24.24 39.30
C VAL A 183 8.89 -25.44 38.46
N TYR A 184 9.09 -25.18 37.17
CA TYR A 184 9.66 -26.16 36.24
C TYR A 184 11.10 -25.70 35.92
N THR A 185 12.05 -26.54 36.22
CA THR A 185 13.49 -26.34 35.98
C THR A 185 14.16 -27.67 35.74
N ASP A 186 15.22 -27.74 34.93
CA ASP A 186 15.96 -28.96 34.59
C ASP A 186 15.05 -30.10 34.09
N GLY A 187 13.99 -29.78 33.37
CA GLY A 187 13.07 -30.80 32.83
C GLY A 187 12.10 -31.40 33.88
N GLN A 188 12.05 -30.88 35.09
CA GLN A 188 11.22 -31.37 36.19
C GLN A 188 10.45 -30.29 36.92
N THR A 189 9.27 -30.67 37.42
CA THR A 189 8.52 -29.80 38.34
C THR A 189 9.00 -30.03 39.78
N ARG A 190 9.45 -28.96 40.44
CA ARG A 190 9.93 -28.95 41.84
C ARG A 190 9.14 -27.95 42.67
N LEU A 191 9.17 -28.09 44.00
CA LEU A 191 8.63 -27.09 44.91
C LEU A 191 9.61 -25.90 45.01
N ILE A 192 9.08 -24.69 45.09
CA ILE A 192 9.89 -23.49 45.24
C ILE A 192 10.74 -23.56 46.53
N GLU A 193 10.18 -24.09 47.63
CA GLU A 193 10.87 -24.28 48.88
C GLU A 193 12.09 -25.20 48.76
N GLU A 194 12.03 -26.20 47.88
CA GLU A 194 13.15 -27.15 47.67
C GLU A 194 14.28 -26.53 46.85
N ILE A 195 13.99 -25.61 45.95
CA ILE A 195 15.01 -24.99 45.09
C ILE A 195 15.62 -23.73 45.70
N LEU A 196 14.91 -23.00 46.56
CA LEU A 196 15.40 -21.76 47.19
C LEU A 196 16.81 -21.91 47.78
N PRO A 197 17.17 -23.01 48.50
CA PRO A 197 18.52 -23.16 49.05
C PRO A 197 19.61 -23.40 48.00
N SER A 198 19.25 -23.80 46.79
CA SER A 198 20.17 -24.16 45.69
C SER A 198 20.36 -23.04 44.68
N ILE A 199 19.62 -21.93 44.80
CA ILE A 199 19.75 -20.77 43.94
C ILE A 199 20.98 -19.97 44.35
N ASP A 200 21.89 -19.78 43.42
CA ASP A 200 23.10 -18.97 43.56
C ASP A 200 23.16 -17.84 42.55
N GLU A 201 24.22 -17.04 42.57
CA GLU A 201 24.42 -15.92 41.61
C GLU A 201 24.57 -16.36 40.14
N THR A 202 24.79 -17.67 39.90
CA THR A 202 24.94 -18.24 38.56
C THR A 202 23.63 -18.74 37.98
N THR A 203 22.57 -18.87 38.82
CA THR A 203 21.25 -19.30 38.37
C THR A 203 20.58 -18.24 37.53
N GLY A 204 20.28 -18.54 36.27
CA GLY A 204 19.58 -17.62 35.36
C GLY A 204 18.07 -17.64 35.58
N ALA A 205 17.41 -16.49 35.60
CA ALA A 205 15.94 -16.44 35.67
C ALA A 205 15.28 -17.13 34.47
N ALA A 206 15.96 -17.15 33.32
CA ALA A 206 15.49 -17.80 32.10
C ALA A 206 15.37 -19.34 32.24
N ASP A 207 16.10 -19.95 33.16
CA ASP A 207 16.08 -21.40 33.37
C ASP A 207 14.92 -21.84 34.28
N ILE A 208 14.17 -20.90 34.85
CA ILE A 208 13.09 -21.15 35.80
C ILE A 208 11.75 -20.72 35.20
N GLN A 209 10.81 -21.64 35.13
CA GLN A 209 9.43 -21.35 34.77
C GLN A 209 8.50 -21.57 35.96
N VAL A 210 7.64 -20.62 36.24
CA VAL A 210 6.65 -20.71 37.31
C VAL A 210 5.49 -21.56 36.86
N VAL A 211 5.18 -22.63 37.58
CA VAL A 211 4.05 -23.52 37.28
C VAL A 211 2.75 -22.88 37.79
N ILE A 212 1.88 -22.52 36.89
CA ILE A 212 0.57 -21.94 37.20
C ILE A 212 -0.45 -23.03 37.51
N ASP A 213 -0.51 -24.07 36.68
CA ASP A 213 -1.41 -25.20 36.87
C ASP A 213 -0.87 -26.50 36.27
N ARG A 214 -1.37 -27.61 36.77
CA ARG A 214 -1.10 -28.96 36.25
C ARG A 214 -2.39 -29.74 36.20
N MET A 215 -2.74 -30.25 35.04
CA MET A 215 -4.00 -30.96 34.86
C MET A 215 -3.90 -32.15 33.91
N ARG A 216 -4.93 -32.98 33.95
CA ARG A 216 -5.24 -33.92 32.88
C ARG A 216 -6.37 -33.33 32.04
N ILE A 217 -6.22 -33.46 30.74
CA ILE A 217 -7.19 -32.91 29.80
C ILE A 217 -8.43 -33.76 29.79
N ALA A 218 -9.59 -33.17 30.03
CA ALA A 218 -10.91 -33.77 29.93
C ALA A 218 -11.84 -32.92 29.07
N PRO A 219 -12.81 -33.51 28.38
CA PRO A 219 -13.70 -32.78 27.46
C PRO A 219 -14.88 -32.06 28.16
N ASP A 220 -14.84 -31.90 29.48
CA ASP A 220 -15.86 -31.22 30.26
C ASP A 220 -15.67 -29.71 30.31
N ASP A 221 -16.76 -28.96 30.49
CA ASP A 221 -16.80 -27.49 30.52
C ASP A 221 -15.97 -26.91 31.69
N ASP A 222 -15.91 -27.62 32.83
CA ASP A 222 -15.16 -27.17 34.00
C ASP A 222 -13.65 -27.20 33.71
N THR A 223 -13.14 -28.26 33.05
CA THR A 223 -11.75 -28.34 32.60
C THR A 223 -11.44 -27.28 31.57
N GLN A 224 -12.34 -27.00 30.64
CA GLN A 224 -12.13 -25.93 29.64
C GLN A 224 -12.04 -24.54 30.27
N THR A 225 -12.91 -24.24 31.22
CA THR A 225 -12.87 -22.97 31.95
C THR A 225 -11.58 -22.86 32.76
N ARG A 226 -11.17 -23.94 33.44
CA ARG A 226 -9.91 -23.99 34.20
C ARG A 226 -8.68 -23.79 33.31
N ILE A 227 -8.66 -24.35 32.10
CA ILE A 227 -7.57 -24.14 31.13
C ILE A 227 -7.48 -22.66 30.78
N ARG A 228 -8.59 -22.00 30.40
CA ARG A 228 -8.60 -20.58 30.04
C ARG A 228 -8.13 -19.69 31.20
N ASP A 229 -8.61 -19.93 32.40
CA ASP A 229 -8.19 -19.17 33.57
C ASP A 229 -6.69 -19.35 33.87
N SER A 230 -6.19 -20.56 33.75
CA SER A 230 -4.79 -20.85 33.99
C SER A 230 -3.87 -20.26 32.92
N VAL A 231 -4.27 -20.29 31.64
CA VAL A 231 -3.55 -19.63 30.54
C VAL A 231 -3.54 -18.11 30.70
N ALA A 232 -4.69 -17.49 31.06
CA ALA A 232 -4.78 -16.06 31.32
C ALA A 232 -3.84 -15.64 32.46
N ARG A 233 -3.78 -16.44 33.54
CA ARG A 233 -2.84 -16.21 34.65
C ARG A 233 -1.38 -16.40 34.19
N ALA A 234 -1.08 -17.39 33.37
CA ALA A 234 0.28 -17.61 32.83
C ALA A 234 0.74 -16.40 32.04
N PHE A 235 -0.06 -15.86 31.13
CA PHE A 235 0.25 -14.63 30.38
C PHE A 235 0.46 -13.43 31.33
N SER A 236 -0.31 -13.31 32.40
CA SER A 236 -0.16 -12.23 33.37
C SER A 236 1.15 -12.34 34.15
N TYR A 237 1.54 -13.51 34.64
CA TYR A 237 2.78 -13.73 35.39
C TYR A 237 4.04 -13.73 34.52
N GLY A 238 3.92 -14.23 33.28
CA GLY A 238 5.01 -14.36 32.32
C GLY A 238 5.19 -13.16 31.40
N ASP A 239 4.58 -12.02 31.76
CA ASP A 239 4.66 -10.79 30.98
C ASP A 239 4.29 -11.01 29.50
N GLY A 240 3.15 -11.70 29.28
CA GLY A 240 2.65 -12.04 27.95
C GLY A 240 3.14 -13.38 27.40
N ILE A 241 3.94 -14.14 28.11
CA ILE A 241 4.43 -15.44 27.67
C ILE A 241 3.81 -16.57 28.51
N CYS A 242 3.33 -17.62 27.84
CA CYS A 242 2.79 -18.83 28.42
C CYS A 242 3.50 -20.05 27.82
N THR A 243 3.96 -20.97 28.65
CA THR A 243 4.57 -22.23 28.21
C THR A 243 3.66 -23.39 28.59
N VAL A 244 3.34 -24.20 27.61
CA VAL A 244 2.60 -25.47 27.81
C VAL A 244 3.56 -26.62 27.69
N ILE A 245 3.74 -27.38 28.77
CA ILE A 245 4.64 -28.53 28.85
C ILE A 245 3.80 -29.80 28.87
N SER A 246 4.04 -30.69 27.95
CA SER A 246 3.34 -31.99 27.79
C SER A 246 4.29 -33.12 27.49
N ASP A 247 3.79 -34.33 27.39
CA ASP A 247 4.58 -35.52 26.99
C ASP A 247 5.16 -35.39 25.55
N LYS A 248 4.61 -34.44 24.73
CA LYS A 248 5.10 -34.14 23.38
C LYS A 248 6.23 -33.08 23.36
N GLY A 249 6.54 -32.49 24.50
CA GLY A 249 7.51 -31.39 24.64
C GLY A 249 6.93 -30.13 25.23
N ALA A 250 7.73 -29.06 25.23
CA ALA A 250 7.33 -27.73 25.65
C ALA A 250 7.00 -26.86 24.41
N ALA A 251 5.86 -26.15 24.46
CA ALA A 251 5.45 -25.18 23.45
C ALA A 251 5.28 -23.82 24.15
N GLU A 252 5.91 -22.78 23.61
CA GLU A 252 5.83 -21.43 24.10
C GLU A 252 4.86 -20.60 23.25
N PHE A 253 4.05 -19.80 23.91
CA PHE A 253 3.04 -18.94 23.30
C PHE A 253 3.23 -17.51 23.82
N SER A 254 3.28 -16.54 22.92
CA SER A 254 3.32 -15.11 23.27
C SER A 254 1.98 -14.45 22.95
N SER A 255 1.42 -13.74 23.94
CA SER A 255 0.30 -12.84 23.71
C SER A 255 0.76 -11.46 23.21
N ARG A 256 2.07 -11.23 23.11
CA ARG A 256 2.66 -10.04 22.55
C ARG A 256 2.90 -10.26 21.05
N PHE A 257 2.69 -9.20 20.32
CA PHE A 257 3.00 -9.20 18.87
C PHE A 257 4.47 -8.81 18.65
N GLU A 258 5.36 -9.71 19.08
CA GLU A 258 6.82 -9.50 19.06
C GLU A 258 7.56 -10.76 18.55
N ALA A 259 8.69 -10.54 17.90
CA ALA A 259 9.63 -11.58 17.50
C ALA A 259 11.04 -10.98 17.38
N ASP A 260 12.07 -11.78 17.67
CA ASP A 260 13.50 -11.39 17.58
C ASP A 260 13.84 -10.08 18.35
N GLY A 261 13.12 -9.80 19.43
CA GLY A 261 13.28 -8.59 20.24
C GLY A 261 12.71 -7.32 19.61
N ILE A 262 11.88 -7.47 18.58
CA ILE A 262 11.18 -6.37 17.89
C ILE A 262 9.69 -6.49 18.21
N GLU A 263 9.09 -5.43 18.70
CA GLU A 263 7.64 -5.28 18.83
C GLU A 263 7.07 -4.81 17.50
N PHE A 264 6.00 -5.46 17.03
CA PHE A 264 5.34 -5.17 15.76
C PHE A 264 3.99 -4.50 15.98
N GLU A 265 3.61 -3.65 15.03
CA GLU A 265 2.26 -3.08 14.99
C GLU A 265 1.28 -4.09 14.36
N HIS A 266 0.10 -4.22 14.96
CA HIS A 266 -0.97 -5.04 14.37
C HIS A 266 -1.41 -4.47 13.01
N PRO A 267 -1.59 -5.32 12.00
CA PRO A 267 -2.08 -4.88 10.70
C PRO A 267 -3.40 -4.10 10.82
N SER A 268 -3.42 -2.88 10.32
CA SER A 268 -4.59 -2.00 10.30
C SER A 268 -4.63 -1.22 8.99
N GLU A 269 -5.80 -0.75 8.56
CA GLU A 269 -5.93 0.06 7.35
C GLU A 269 -5.06 1.32 7.39
N HIS A 270 -4.84 1.88 8.58
CA HIS A 270 -4.01 3.06 8.80
C HIS A 270 -2.53 2.77 8.56
N LEU A 271 -2.05 1.57 8.93
CA LEU A 271 -0.66 1.14 8.72
C LEU A 271 -0.31 1.09 7.22
N PHE A 272 -1.27 0.76 6.36
CA PHE A 272 -1.07 0.68 4.90
C PHE A 272 -1.44 1.96 4.16
N SER A 273 -1.77 3.04 4.87
CA SER A 273 -2.16 4.31 4.26
C SER A 273 -1.00 5.30 4.23
N PHE A 274 -0.46 5.58 3.06
CA PHE A 274 0.57 6.63 2.90
C PHE A 274 0.02 8.06 3.06
N ASN A 275 -1.29 8.24 3.21
CA ASN A 275 -1.94 9.51 3.54
C ASN A 275 -2.18 9.68 5.05
N ASN A 276 -1.88 8.65 5.86
CA ASN A 276 -2.02 8.66 7.31
C ASN A 276 -0.62 8.67 7.95
N PRO A 277 -0.36 9.49 8.98
CA PRO A 277 0.93 9.51 9.69
C PRO A 277 1.38 8.15 10.23
N LEU A 278 0.43 7.26 10.60
CA LEU A 278 0.73 5.92 11.10
C LEU A 278 1.31 5.00 10.02
N GLY A 279 0.97 5.20 8.75
CA GLY A 279 1.42 4.36 7.63
C GLY A 279 2.46 5.05 6.74
N ALA A 280 2.49 6.38 6.72
CA ALA A 280 3.39 7.13 5.86
C ALA A 280 4.85 6.99 6.29
N CYS A 281 5.75 6.88 5.32
CA CYS A 281 7.19 6.95 5.58
C CYS A 281 7.53 8.28 6.27
N PRO A 282 8.20 8.28 7.43
CA PRO A 282 8.47 9.50 8.20
C PRO A 282 9.37 10.49 7.46
N ARG A 283 10.23 10.02 6.56
CA ARG A 283 11.16 10.87 5.81
C ARG A 283 10.51 11.62 4.66
N CYS A 284 9.64 10.98 3.90
CA CYS A 284 8.99 11.58 2.73
C CYS A 284 7.51 11.88 2.95
N GLU A 285 6.97 11.62 4.14
CA GLU A 285 5.57 11.89 4.52
C GLU A 285 4.55 11.34 3.50
N GLY A 286 4.84 10.17 2.94
CA GLY A 286 3.97 9.51 1.96
C GLY A 286 4.09 10.01 0.52
N TYR A 287 5.04 10.89 0.20
CA TYR A 287 5.27 11.34 -1.18
C TYR A 287 6.10 10.36 -2.01
N GLY A 288 6.88 9.47 -1.39
CA GLY A 288 7.78 8.53 -2.05
C GLY A 288 9.03 9.19 -2.65
N LYS A 289 9.11 10.52 -2.62
CA LYS A 289 10.21 11.32 -3.15
C LYS A 289 10.65 12.36 -2.11
N VAL A 290 11.93 12.70 -2.16
CA VAL A 290 12.55 13.75 -1.34
C VAL A 290 13.35 14.69 -2.23
N ILE A 291 13.64 15.88 -1.74
CA ILE A 291 14.59 16.78 -2.41
C ILE A 291 15.98 16.28 -2.08
N GLY A 292 16.73 15.91 -3.10
CA GLY A 292 18.09 15.37 -2.96
C GLY A 292 18.89 15.54 -4.23
N ILE A 293 20.10 14.96 -4.25
CA ILE A 293 20.92 14.93 -5.47
C ILE A 293 20.27 13.96 -6.46
N ASP A 294 19.98 14.46 -7.64
CA ASP A 294 19.29 13.72 -8.69
C ASP A 294 20.31 13.10 -9.66
N GLU A 295 20.33 11.77 -9.74
CA GLU A 295 21.26 11.05 -10.62
C GLU A 295 21.08 11.44 -12.08
N ASP A 296 19.86 11.70 -12.54
CA ASP A 296 19.61 12.08 -13.94
C ASP A 296 20.15 13.49 -14.27
N LEU A 297 20.23 14.36 -13.26
CA LEU A 297 20.90 15.66 -13.41
C LEU A 297 22.41 15.55 -13.33
N VAL A 298 22.93 14.63 -12.52
CA VAL A 298 24.38 14.37 -12.39
C VAL A 298 24.92 13.65 -13.63
N ILE A 299 24.14 12.71 -14.17
CA ILE A 299 24.50 11.89 -15.35
C ILE A 299 23.38 12.02 -16.39
N PRO A 300 23.31 13.15 -17.08
CA PRO A 300 22.21 13.46 -18.01
C PRO A 300 22.25 12.62 -19.29
N ASP A 301 23.39 12.11 -19.67
CA ASP A 301 23.58 11.23 -20.82
C ASP A 301 24.19 9.90 -20.37
N LYS A 302 23.33 8.92 -20.15
CA LYS A 302 23.73 7.58 -19.71
C LYS A 302 24.40 6.74 -20.80
N GLY A 303 24.39 7.19 -22.05
CA GLY A 303 25.11 6.59 -23.16
C GLY A 303 26.60 6.93 -23.16
N LYS A 304 27.02 7.97 -22.42
CA LYS A 304 28.43 8.34 -22.28
C LYS A 304 29.14 7.47 -21.26
N THR A 305 30.44 7.35 -21.47
CA THR A 305 31.37 6.72 -20.55
C THR A 305 31.88 7.71 -19.51
N ILE A 306 32.46 7.22 -18.42
CA ILE A 306 33.11 8.11 -17.42
C ILE A 306 34.25 8.91 -18.09
N TYR A 307 35.02 8.28 -19.00
CA TYR A 307 36.08 8.92 -19.74
C TYR A 307 35.56 10.06 -20.63
N GLU A 308 34.39 9.94 -21.24
CA GLU A 308 33.72 10.92 -22.10
C GLU A 308 32.88 11.97 -21.33
N ASP A 309 33.17 12.19 -20.06
CA ASP A 309 32.49 13.16 -19.22
C ASP A 309 30.98 12.87 -19.01
N ALA A 310 30.60 11.60 -18.76
CA ALA A 310 29.23 11.26 -18.36
C ALA A 310 28.77 12.04 -17.13
N ILE A 311 29.70 12.26 -16.17
CA ILE A 311 29.40 12.94 -14.90
C ILE A 311 29.49 14.46 -15.10
N ALA A 312 28.31 15.10 -15.14
CA ALA A 312 28.23 16.53 -15.46
C ALA A 312 28.82 17.44 -14.35
N CYS A 313 28.74 17.05 -13.09
CA CYS A 313 29.26 17.85 -11.98
C CYS A 313 30.79 17.85 -11.88
N TRP A 314 31.47 16.91 -12.53
CA TRP A 314 32.94 16.85 -12.60
C TRP A 314 33.52 17.55 -13.84
N ARG A 315 32.68 18.09 -14.72
CA ARG A 315 33.10 18.92 -15.85
C ARG A 315 33.62 20.26 -15.35
N GLY A 316 34.58 20.82 -16.00
CA GLY A 316 35.18 22.11 -15.63
C GLY A 316 36.50 21.95 -14.88
N GLU A 317 37.40 22.91 -15.06
CA GLU A 317 38.80 22.83 -14.63
C GLU A 317 38.99 22.52 -13.14
N THR A 318 38.20 23.15 -12.28
CA THR A 318 38.34 22.99 -10.81
C THR A 318 37.85 21.63 -10.31
N MET A 319 36.83 21.04 -10.95
CA MET A 319 36.17 19.79 -10.50
C MET A 319 36.69 18.56 -11.24
N ARG A 320 37.39 18.75 -12.38
CA ARG A 320 37.97 17.67 -13.19
C ARG A 320 38.91 16.76 -12.40
N LYS A 321 39.60 17.27 -11.40
CA LYS A 321 40.46 16.49 -10.49
C LYS A 321 39.76 15.30 -9.81
N TRP A 322 38.44 15.35 -9.61
CA TRP A 322 37.66 14.24 -9.05
C TRP A 322 37.58 13.09 -10.06
N LYS A 323 37.31 13.41 -11.34
CA LYS A 323 37.32 12.43 -12.42
C LYS A 323 38.74 11.88 -12.65
N GLU A 324 39.74 12.73 -12.68
CA GLU A 324 41.13 12.35 -12.93
C GLU A 324 41.61 11.31 -11.92
N LYS A 325 41.31 11.48 -10.63
CA LYS A 325 41.66 10.50 -9.61
C LYS A 325 41.02 9.13 -9.85
N LEU A 326 39.77 9.09 -10.30
CA LEU A 326 39.10 7.84 -10.65
C LEU A 326 39.78 7.21 -11.88
N VAL A 327 40.00 7.98 -12.95
CA VAL A 327 40.59 7.48 -14.20
C VAL A 327 42.02 6.97 -13.99
N GLU A 328 42.85 7.68 -13.24
CA GLU A 328 44.24 7.30 -12.93
C GLU A 328 44.33 6.00 -12.10
N ASN A 329 43.35 5.73 -11.25
CA ASN A 329 43.40 4.59 -10.36
C ASN A 329 42.47 3.44 -10.76
N ALA A 330 41.66 3.59 -11.80
CA ALA A 330 40.63 2.63 -12.22
C ALA A 330 41.18 1.20 -12.43
N TYR A 331 42.42 1.09 -12.94
CA TYR A 331 43.10 -0.20 -13.16
C TYR A 331 43.40 -0.98 -11.86
N LYS A 332 43.47 -0.29 -10.70
CA LYS A 332 43.76 -0.93 -9.40
C LYS A 332 42.58 -1.74 -8.82
N PHE A 333 41.40 -1.47 -9.30
CA PHE A 333 40.16 -2.12 -8.86
C PHE A 333 39.22 -2.47 -10.03
N ASP A 334 39.83 -2.58 -11.23
CA ASP A 334 39.20 -3.06 -12.47
C ASP A 334 37.88 -2.35 -12.82
N PHE A 335 37.87 -1.00 -12.68
CA PHE A 335 36.69 -0.20 -13.00
C PHE A 335 36.66 0.18 -14.49
N PRO A 336 35.56 -0.14 -15.22
CA PRO A 336 35.46 0.01 -16.66
C PRO A 336 35.11 1.45 -17.06
N ILE A 337 36.10 2.35 -17.10
CA ILE A 337 35.94 3.79 -17.43
C ILE A 337 35.46 4.07 -18.86
N HIS A 338 35.60 3.10 -19.77
CA HIS A 338 35.21 3.20 -21.19
C HIS A 338 33.84 2.52 -21.47
N THR A 339 33.18 1.97 -20.47
CA THR A 339 31.86 1.38 -20.61
C THR A 339 30.78 2.47 -20.43
N PRO A 340 29.75 2.53 -21.29
CA PRO A 340 28.61 3.44 -21.10
C PRO A 340 27.95 3.29 -19.74
N PHE A 341 27.54 4.40 -19.13
CA PHE A 341 26.99 4.36 -17.76
C PHE A 341 25.79 3.42 -17.61
N HIS A 342 24.92 3.30 -18.61
CA HIS A 342 23.76 2.42 -18.55
C HIS A 342 24.13 0.93 -18.51
N GLU A 343 25.31 0.55 -19.05
CA GLU A 343 25.82 -0.83 -19.07
C GLU A 343 26.60 -1.20 -17.80
N LEU A 344 26.94 -0.22 -16.94
CA LEU A 344 27.61 -0.50 -15.67
C LEU A 344 26.72 -1.34 -14.76
N THR A 345 27.34 -2.30 -14.05
CA THR A 345 26.65 -3.11 -13.04
C THR A 345 26.18 -2.25 -11.86
N GLN A 346 25.23 -2.75 -11.08
CA GLN A 346 24.75 -2.04 -9.87
C GLN A 346 25.86 -1.85 -8.83
N GLU A 347 26.79 -2.79 -8.73
CA GLU A 347 27.97 -2.65 -7.87
C GLU A 347 28.90 -1.52 -8.34
N GLN A 348 29.18 -1.45 -9.64
CA GLN A 348 30.01 -0.39 -10.23
C GLN A 348 29.35 0.99 -10.07
N LYS A 349 28.02 1.08 -10.24
CA LYS A 349 27.26 2.30 -9.97
C LYS A 349 27.35 2.71 -8.50
N ARG A 350 27.16 1.76 -7.56
CA ARG A 350 27.31 2.03 -6.11
C ARG A 350 28.73 2.48 -5.77
N LEU A 351 29.75 1.86 -6.37
CA LEU A 351 31.14 2.23 -6.17
C LEU A 351 31.42 3.66 -6.64
N LEU A 352 30.84 4.06 -7.77
CA LEU A 352 30.97 5.42 -8.29
C LEU A 352 30.40 6.47 -7.32
N TRP A 353 29.28 6.15 -6.64
CA TRP A 353 28.70 7.02 -5.62
C TRP A 353 29.52 7.03 -4.33
N ARG A 354 29.88 5.87 -3.79
CA ARG A 354 30.55 5.75 -2.48
C ARG A 354 32.05 6.07 -2.53
N GLY A 355 32.70 5.78 -3.65
CA GLY A 355 34.16 5.82 -3.72
C GLY A 355 34.82 4.61 -3.04
N ASN A 356 36.15 4.64 -2.99
CA ASN A 356 36.99 3.67 -2.29
C ASN A 356 38.30 4.32 -1.84
N GLN A 357 39.26 3.53 -1.37
CA GLN A 357 40.57 4.03 -0.93
C GLN A 357 41.42 4.72 -2.03
N TYR A 358 41.06 4.60 -3.30
CA TYR A 358 41.80 5.15 -4.45
C TYR A 358 41.19 6.40 -5.05
N PHE A 359 39.88 6.60 -4.87
CA PHE A 359 39.17 7.78 -5.36
C PHE A 359 37.96 8.14 -4.47
N HIS A 360 37.65 9.42 -4.44
CA HIS A 360 36.49 9.95 -3.75
C HIS A 360 35.25 9.89 -4.65
N GLY A 361 34.16 9.27 -4.17
CA GLY A 361 32.94 9.12 -4.94
C GLY A 361 32.08 10.39 -5.01
N LEU A 362 30.94 10.27 -5.68
CA LEU A 362 29.96 11.37 -5.80
C LEU A 362 29.39 11.81 -4.44
N ASP A 363 29.21 10.90 -3.48
CA ASP A 363 28.73 11.24 -2.14
C ASP A 363 29.71 12.19 -1.43
N GLU A 364 31.01 11.91 -1.47
CA GLU A 364 32.03 12.77 -0.90
C GLU A 364 32.18 14.09 -1.68
N PHE A 365 32.00 14.06 -3.00
CA PHE A 365 31.98 15.27 -3.80
C PHE A 365 30.86 16.21 -3.36
N PHE A 366 29.64 15.72 -3.18
CA PHE A 366 28.53 16.55 -2.73
C PHE A 366 28.65 16.95 -1.26
N ALA A 367 29.26 16.12 -0.41
CA ALA A 367 29.62 16.51 0.96
C ALA A 367 30.64 17.67 0.96
N TYR A 368 31.63 17.62 0.07
CA TYR A 368 32.56 18.74 -0.11
C TYR A 368 31.84 20.01 -0.58
N ILE A 369 30.94 19.92 -1.56
CA ILE A 369 30.12 21.05 -2.01
C ILE A 369 29.30 21.62 -0.86
N ASP A 370 28.75 20.78 0.03
CA ASP A 370 28.01 21.20 1.21
C ASP A 370 28.87 21.89 2.26
N SER A 371 30.10 21.44 2.49
CA SER A 371 31.03 22.08 3.42
C SER A 371 31.38 23.52 2.99
N GLU A 372 31.42 23.76 1.68
CA GLU A 372 31.75 25.05 1.07
C GLU A 372 30.51 25.96 0.79
N ARG A 373 29.35 25.67 1.38
CA ARG A 373 28.05 26.37 1.14
C ARG A 373 28.12 27.89 1.36
N ARG A 374 29.11 28.41 2.08
CA ARG A 374 29.31 29.85 2.27
C ARG A 374 29.56 30.59 0.95
N LYS A 375 30.16 29.92 -0.03
CA LYS A 375 30.46 30.48 -1.35
C LYS A 375 29.28 30.29 -2.30
N ILE A 376 28.84 31.37 -2.93
CA ILE A 376 27.66 31.39 -3.82
C ILE A 376 27.76 30.35 -4.92
N GLN A 377 28.93 30.18 -5.53
CA GLN A 377 29.16 29.23 -6.62
C GLN A 377 28.84 27.79 -6.25
N PHE A 378 29.12 27.35 -5.01
CA PHE A 378 28.83 26.00 -4.56
C PHE A 378 27.34 25.80 -4.25
N ARG A 379 26.64 26.84 -3.77
CA ARG A 379 25.17 26.82 -3.62
C ARG A 379 24.48 26.66 -4.97
N VAL A 380 24.92 27.43 -5.97
CA VAL A 380 24.38 27.35 -7.34
C VAL A 380 24.68 25.98 -7.95
N MET A 381 25.90 25.46 -7.74
CA MET A 381 26.28 24.13 -8.22
C MET A 381 25.40 23.05 -7.61
N LYS A 382 25.21 23.03 -6.28
CA LYS A 382 24.32 22.08 -5.61
C LYS A 382 22.90 22.18 -6.15
N ALA A 383 22.33 23.38 -6.23
CA ALA A 383 20.98 23.60 -6.73
C ALA A 383 20.77 23.05 -8.16
N ARG A 384 21.79 23.10 -9.02
CA ARG A 384 21.74 22.56 -10.38
C ARG A 384 21.53 21.05 -10.42
N TYR A 385 22.07 20.32 -9.43
CA TYR A 385 21.99 18.86 -9.34
C TYR A 385 21.00 18.38 -8.29
N THR A 386 20.22 19.29 -7.70
CA THR A 386 19.16 18.97 -6.75
C THR A 386 17.84 18.82 -7.48
N GLY A 387 17.16 17.71 -7.25
CA GLY A 387 15.88 17.39 -7.86
C GLY A 387 14.99 16.58 -6.91
N LYS A 388 13.88 16.09 -7.43
CA LYS A 388 12.99 15.16 -6.72
C LYS A 388 13.50 13.73 -6.94
N THR A 389 14.15 13.18 -5.95
CA THR A 389 14.71 11.81 -5.97
C THR A 389 13.82 10.84 -5.23
N THR A 390 13.95 9.56 -5.54
CA THR A 390 13.27 8.50 -4.76
C THR A 390 13.73 8.55 -3.31
N CYS A 391 12.78 8.46 -2.38
CA CYS A 391 13.10 8.48 -0.96
C CYS A 391 14.00 7.28 -0.60
N PRO A 392 15.20 7.48 -0.06
CA PRO A 392 16.13 6.38 0.24
C PRO A 392 15.67 5.50 1.40
N GLU A 393 14.76 5.98 2.24
CA GLU A 393 14.24 5.21 3.38
C GLU A 393 13.17 4.21 2.95
N CYS A 394 12.16 4.66 2.21
CA CYS A 394 11.08 3.79 1.75
C CYS A 394 11.27 3.22 0.34
N GLY A 395 12.34 3.57 -0.37
CA GLY A 395 12.58 3.12 -1.73
C GLY A 395 11.47 3.48 -2.73
N GLY A 396 10.66 4.51 -2.42
CA GLY A 396 9.52 4.91 -3.24
C GLY A 396 8.18 4.29 -2.85
N SER A 397 8.15 3.32 -1.93
CA SER A 397 6.91 2.65 -1.47
C SER A 397 5.93 3.60 -0.76
N ARG A 398 6.39 4.76 -0.30
CA ARG A 398 5.65 5.78 0.48
C ARG A 398 5.27 5.36 1.88
N LEU A 399 5.41 4.08 2.21
CA LEU A 399 5.03 3.48 3.48
C LEU A 399 6.24 3.36 4.42
N ARG A 400 5.97 3.28 5.70
CA ARG A 400 6.98 2.92 6.69
C ARG A 400 7.33 1.44 6.61
N LYS A 401 8.47 1.07 7.18
CA LYS A 401 9.03 -0.30 7.06
C LYS A 401 8.10 -1.34 7.67
N GLU A 402 7.43 -1.00 8.76
CA GLU A 402 6.52 -1.88 9.50
C GLU A 402 5.38 -2.38 8.61
N ALA A 403 4.86 -1.55 7.71
CA ALA A 403 3.86 -1.95 6.73
C ALA A 403 4.37 -3.00 5.73
N LEU A 404 5.68 -3.01 5.44
CA LEU A 404 6.30 -3.92 4.47
C LEU A 404 6.63 -5.29 5.07
N TYR A 405 6.56 -5.43 6.39
CA TYR A 405 6.71 -6.73 7.06
C TYR A 405 5.46 -7.60 6.90
N VAL A 406 4.33 -6.99 6.57
CA VAL A 406 3.06 -7.69 6.38
C VAL A 406 2.97 -8.22 4.95
N ARG A 407 2.63 -9.50 4.78
CA ARG A 407 2.59 -10.18 3.48
C ARG A 407 1.31 -10.99 3.30
N ILE A 408 0.90 -11.11 2.04
CA ILE A 408 -0.16 -12.02 1.58
C ILE A 408 0.40 -12.77 0.37
N GLY A 409 0.33 -14.09 0.37
CA GLY A 409 0.91 -14.90 -0.71
C GLY A 409 2.41 -14.63 -0.95
N GLY A 410 3.14 -14.31 0.13
CA GLY A 410 4.58 -13.99 0.09
C GLY A 410 4.94 -12.59 -0.40
N ARG A 411 3.96 -11.73 -0.74
CA ARG A 411 4.16 -10.37 -1.24
C ARG A 411 3.64 -9.33 -0.25
N ASN A 412 4.36 -8.23 -0.07
CA ASN A 412 3.88 -7.06 0.66
C ASN A 412 3.08 -6.13 -0.26
N ILE A 413 2.40 -5.13 0.31
CA ILE A 413 1.55 -4.21 -0.46
C ILE A 413 2.37 -3.38 -1.48
N ALA A 414 3.62 -3.02 -1.18
CA ALA A 414 4.47 -2.28 -2.10
C ALA A 414 4.90 -3.13 -3.30
N ASP A 415 5.14 -4.43 -3.10
CA ASP A 415 5.42 -5.37 -4.20
C ASP A 415 4.24 -5.45 -5.17
N LEU A 416 3.01 -5.48 -4.64
CA LEU A 416 1.80 -5.59 -5.45
C LEU A 416 1.52 -4.33 -6.28
N VAL A 417 1.69 -3.14 -5.70
CA VAL A 417 1.34 -1.90 -6.41
C VAL A 417 2.27 -1.56 -7.57
N VAL A 418 3.49 -2.11 -7.60
CA VAL A 418 4.44 -1.92 -8.71
C VAL A 418 4.27 -2.97 -9.81
N MET A 419 3.45 -4.01 -9.59
CA MET A 419 3.15 -5.00 -10.62
C MET A 419 2.18 -4.43 -11.66
N PRO A 420 2.34 -4.75 -12.95
CA PRO A 420 1.33 -4.47 -13.95
C PRO A 420 -0.03 -5.11 -13.58
N VAL A 421 -1.12 -4.43 -13.93
CA VAL A 421 -2.49 -4.91 -13.63
C VAL A 421 -2.73 -6.33 -14.15
N ASP A 422 -2.21 -6.66 -15.35
CA ASP A 422 -2.35 -8.01 -15.93
C ASP A 422 -1.65 -9.08 -15.07
N GLU A 423 -0.51 -8.77 -14.46
CA GLU A 423 0.19 -9.67 -13.52
C GLU A 423 -0.54 -9.76 -12.17
N LEU A 424 -1.11 -8.65 -11.69
CA LEU A 424 -1.90 -8.63 -10.46
C LEU A 424 -3.14 -9.54 -10.57
N ILE A 425 -3.81 -9.56 -11.72
CA ILE A 425 -4.94 -10.48 -11.96
C ILE A 425 -4.49 -11.92 -11.81
N VAL A 426 -3.35 -12.29 -12.41
CA VAL A 426 -2.79 -13.64 -12.30
C VAL A 426 -2.47 -13.96 -10.84
N PHE A 427 -1.83 -13.03 -10.11
CA PHE A 427 -1.52 -13.21 -8.70
C PHE A 427 -2.78 -13.46 -7.86
N PHE A 428 -3.81 -12.60 -7.97
CA PHE A 428 -5.03 -12.75 -7.17
C PHE A 428 -5.88 -13.95 -7.56
N ASN A 429 -5.83 -14.41 -8.80
CA ASN A 429 -6.53 -15.63 -9.23
C ASN A 429 -5.81 -16.91 -8.76
N GLY A 430 -4.49 -16.86 -8.64
CA GLY A 430 -3.66 -17.96 -8.14
C GLY A 430 -3.45 -17.96 -6.62
N LEU A 431 -3.98 -16.97 -5.90
CA LEU A 431 -3.76 -16.83 -4.47
C LEU A 431 -4.41 -17.97 -3.69
N GLN A 432 -3.58 -18.71 -2.95
CA GLN A 432 -4.01 -19.78 -2.05
C GLN A 432 -4.03 -19.24 -0.63
N LEU A 433 -5.17 -19.36 0.02
CA LEU A 433 -5.43 -18.92 1.39
C LEU A 433 -5.98 -20.11 2.18
N ASP A 434 -5.79 -20.09 3.49
CA ASP A 434 -6.46 -21.02 4.38
C ASP A 434 -8.00 -20.79 4.42
N GLU A 435 -8.73 -21.63 5.14
CA GLU A 435 -10.19 -21.56 5.19
C GLU A 435 -10.69 -20.28 5.87
N HIS A 436 -10.00 -19.81 6.91
CA HIS A 436 -10.36 -18.61 7.66
C HIS A 436 -10.17 -17.37 6.79
N ASP A 437 -8.98 -17.22 6.20
CA ASP A 437 -8.63 -16.10 5.34
C ASP A 437 -9.48 -16.06 4.07
N THR A 438 -9.79 -17.23 3.50
CA THR A 438 -10.68 -17.35 2.34
C THR A 438 -12.06 -16.77 2.64
N LYS A 439 -12.66 -17.10 3.79
CA LYS A 439 -13.97 -16.58 4.21
C LYS A 439 -13.91 -15.08 4.48
N THR A 440 -12.89 -14.63 5.18
CA THR A 440 -12.68 -13.22 5.56
C THR A 440 -12.47 -12.33 4.35
N ALA A 441 -11.64 -12.77 3.39
CA ALA A 441 -11.28 -12.00 2.21
C ALA A 441 -12.26 -12.09 1.03
N ALA A 442 -13.23 -13.01 1.07
CA ALA A 442 -14.06 -13.36 -0.10
C ALA A 442 -14.65 -12.14 -0.84
N ARG A 443 -15.30 -11.23 -0.11
CA ARG A 443 -15.91 -10.02 -0.70
C ARG A 443 -14.87 -9.04 -1.21
N ILE A 444 -13.78 -8.85 -0.48
CA ILE A 444 -12.69 -7.93 -0.84
C ILE A 444 -12.01 -8.40 -2.12
N LEU A 445 -11.74 -9.70 -2.25
CA LEU A 445 -11.12 -10.28 -3.43
C LEU A 445 -12.01 -10.19 -4.67
N ILE A 446 -13.33 -10.31 -4.53
CA ILE A 446 -14.27 -10.10 -5.63
C ILE A 446 -14.15 -8.66 -6.16
N GLU A 447 -14.14 -7.67 -5.26
CA GLU A 447 -14.02 -6.26 -5.64
C GLU A 447 -12.67 -5.94 -6.30
N ILE A 448 -11.56 -6.45 -5.75
CA ILE A 448 -10.24 -6.27 -6.34
C ILE A 448 -10.19 -6.88 -7.74
N ARG A 449 -10.60 -8.14 -7.91
CA ARG A 449 -10.58 -8.84 -9.19
C ARG A 449 -11.44 -8.14 -10.23
N SER A 450 -12.64 -7.70 -9.86
CA SER A 450 -13.56 -6.99 -10.76
C SER A 450 -12.94 -5.68 -11.25
N ARG A 451 -12.38 -4.86 -10.35
CA ARG A 451 -11.76 -3.58 -10.71
C ARG A 451 -10.51 -3.75 -11.56
N LEU A 452 -9.66 -4.74 -11.25
CA LEU A 452 -8.50 -5.07 -12.10
C LEU A 452 -8.95 -5.53 -13.49
N GLN A 453 -10.02 -6.34 -13.57
CA GLN A 453 -10.58 -6.80 -14.84
C GLN A 453 -11.11 -5.62 -15.68
N TYR A 454 -11.81 -4.67 -15.06
CA TYR A 454 -12.27 -3.47 -15.79
C TYR A 454 -11.11 -2.64 -16.35
N LEU A 455 -10.00 -2.50 -15.62
CA LEU A 455 -8.80 -1.85 -16.17
C LEU A 455 -8.24 -2.58 -17.39
N THR A 456 -8.18 -3.90 -17.35
CA THR A 456 -7.73 -4.71 -18.47
C THR A 456 -8.70 -4.61 -19.65
N ASP A 457 -10.01 -4.63 -19.40
CA ASP A 457 -11.06 -4.54 -20.44
C ASP A 457 -11.02 -3.20 -21.20
N VAL A 458 -10.59 -2.12 -20.55
CA VAL A 458 -10.36 -0.82 -21.21
C VAL A 458 -8.93 -0.65 -21.77
N GLY A 459 -8.11 -1.72 -21.78
CA GLY A 459 -6.77 -1.73 -22.37
C GLY A 459 -5.68 -1.09 -21.51
N LEU A 460 -5.83 -1.07 -20.17
CA LEU A 460 -4.89 -0.50 -19.23
C LEU A 460 -4.12 -1.55 -18.40
N GLY A 461 -4.10 -2.81 -18.85
CA GLY A 461 -3.44 -3.92 -18.14
C GLY A 461 -1.94 -3.76 -17.92
N TYR A 462 -1.28 -2.91 -18.69
CA TYR A 462 0.15 -2.58 -18.55
C TYR A 462 0.45 -1.56 -17.45
N LEU A 463 -0.55 -0.85 -16.92
CA LEU A 463 -0.35 0.14 -15.87
C LEU A 463 -0.05 -0.52 -14.52
N THR A 464 0.68 0.21 -13.67
CA THR A 464 0.91 -0.15 -12.28
C THR A 464 0.06 0.72 -11.34
N LEU A 465 -0.31 0.21 -10.18
CA LEU A 465 -1.18 0.92 -9.25
C LEU A 465 -0.49 2.11 -8.56
N ASP A 466 0.83 2.09 -8.46
CA ASP A 466 1.65 3.16 -7.86
C ASP A 466 1.87 4.34 -8.81
N ARG A 467 1.58 4.18 -10.12
CA ARG A 467 1.77 5.23 -11.11
C ARG A 467 0.97 6.48 -10.75
N LEU A 468 1.65 7.62 -10.72
CA LEU A 468 1.04 8.91 -10.41
C LEU A 468 -0.01 9.30 -11.45
N SER A 469 -1.18 9.72 -11.00
CA SER A 469 -2.26 10.19 -11.89
C SER A 469 -1.84 11.39 -12.74
N SER A 470 -0.92 12.24 -12.25
CA SER A 470 -0.36 13.38 -12.99
C SER A 470 0.56 12.99 -14.16
N THR A 471 1.00 11.73 -14.24
CA THR A 471 1.86 11.22 -15.33
C THR A 471 1.08 10.49 -16.41
N LEU A 472 -0.23 10.39 -16.26
CA LEU A 472 -1.10 9.73 -17.21
C LEU A 472 -1.37 10.63 -18.41
N SER A 473 -1.48 10.03 -19.59
CA SER A 473 -2.02 10.72 -20.75
C SER A 473 -3.52 10.98 -20.59
N GLY A 474 -4.07 11.92 -21.34
CA GLY A 474 -5.50 12.21 -21.32
C GLY A 474 -6.36 10.98 -21.58
N GLY A 475 -5.97 10.16 -22.56
CA GLY A 475 -6.68 8.92 -22.88
C GLY A 475 -6.57 7.85 -21.78
N GLU A 476 -5.43 7.71 -21.10
CA GLU A 476 -5.30 6.81 -19.95
C GLU A 476 -6.19 7.26 -18.79
N SER A 477 -6.18 8.56 -18.47
CA SER A 477 -7.03 9.13 -17.42
C SER A 477 -8.52 8.91 -17.71
N GLN A 478 -8.94 9.14 -18.93
CA GLN A 478 -10.32 8.90 -19.38
C GLN A 478 -10.73 7.44 -19.22
N ARG A 479 -9.89 6.49 -19.62
CA ARG A 479 -10.16 5.06 -19.48
C ARG A 479 -10.18 4.60 -18.02
N ILE A 480 -9.35 5.20 -17.15
CA ILE A 480 -9.42 4.94 -15.70
C ILE A 480 -10.79 5.39 -15.17
N ASN A 481 -11.26 6.59 -15.53
CA ASN A 481 -12.57 7.07 -15.12
C ASN A 481 -13.71 6.17 -15.66
N LEU A 482 -13.56 5.67 -16.89
CA LEU A 482 -14.49 4.70 -17.46
C LEU A 482 -14.50 3.38 -16.68
N SER A 483 -13.33 2.83 -16.34
CA SER A 483 -13.23 1.60 -15.55
C SER A 483 -13.84 1.74 -14.17
N THR A 484 -13.65 2.90 -13.52
CA THR A 484 -14.26 3.22 -12.22
C THR A 484 -15.78 3.30 -12.34
N SER A 485 -16.29 3.89 -13.42
CA SER A 485 -17.74 3.97 -13.69
C SER A 485 -18.36 2.58 -13.93
N LEU A 486 -17.67 1.69 -14.62
CA LEU A 486 -18.07 0.27 -14.78
C LEU A 486 -18.14 -0.45 -13.42
N GLY A 487 -17.22 -0.14 -12.51
CA GLY A 487 -17.18 -0.73 -11.17
C GLY A 487 -18.23 -0.17 -10.19
N SER A 488 -18.83 0.99 -10.49
CA SER A 488 -19.75 1.66 -9.55
C SER A 488 -21.17 1.08 -9.53
N ASN A 489 -21.53 0.22 -10.47
CA ASN A 489 -22.88 -0.37 -10.62
C ASN A 489 -24.02 0.68 -10.58
N LEU A 490 -23.77 1.91 -11.03
CA LEU A 490 -24.78 2.96 -11.09
C LEU A 490 -25.72 2.70 -12.26
N THR A 491 -26.95 2.32 -11.96
CA THR A 491 -28.02 2.12 -12.95
C THR A 491 -28.80 3.41 -13.15
N GLY A 492 -29.41 3.58 -14.35
CA GLY A 492 -30.23 4.73 -14.68
C GLY A 492 -29.47 6.04 -14.76
N SER A 493 -28.18 6.02 -15.06
CA SER A 493 -27.31 7.21 -15.22
C SER A 493 -26.95 7.45 -16.69
N LEU A 494 -26.78 8.71 -17.06
CA LEU A 494 -26.32 9.12 -18.38
C LEU A 494 -24.80 9.29 -18.38
N TYR A 495 -24.07 8.51 -19.16
CA TYR A 495 -22.64 8.63 -19.36
C TYR A 495 -22.32 9.42 -20.64
N ILE A 496 -21.52 10.47 -20.50
CA ILE A 496 -21.10 11.33 -21.62
C ILE A 496 -19.59 11.22 -21.77
N LEU A 497 -19.13 10.76 -22.93
CA LEU A 497 -17.72 10.53 -23.22
C LEU A 497 -17.25 11.44 -24.35
N ASP A 498 -16.06 12.04 -24.17
CA ASP A 498 -15.41 12.86 -25.18
C ASP A 498 -14.34 12.06 -25.91
N GLU A 499 -14.57 11.76 -27.19
CA GLU A 499 -13.65 11.03 -28.08
C GLU A 499 -12.93 9.81 -27.41
N PRO A 500 -13.66 8.84 -26.83
CA PRO A 500 -13.05 7.81 -25.96
C PRO A 500 -12.10 6.85 -26.70
N SER A 501 -12.11 6.83 -28.03
CA SER A 501 -11.24 5.99 -28.86
C SER A 501 -9.97 6.68 -29.35
N ILE A 502 -9.76 7.96 -29.00
CA ILE A 502 -8.60 8.71 -29.48
C ILE A 502 -7.28 8.09 -29.02
N GLY A 503 -6.33 7.95 -29.95
CA GLY A 503 -5.01 7.38 -29.64
C GLY A 503 -4.99 5.88 -29.32
N LEU A 504 -6.11 5.16 -29.52
CA LEU A 504 -6.18 3.72 -29.33
C LEU A 504 -5.73 2.95 -30.59
N HIS A 505 -5.01 1.86 -30.32
CA HIS A 505 -4.80 0.85 -31.35
C HIS A 505 -6.14 0.14 -31.67
N PRO A 506 -6.41 -0.31 -32.91
CA PRO A 506 -7.67 -1.00 -33.29
C PRO A 506 -8.06 -2.15 -32.36
N ARG A 507 -7.09 -2.89 -31.84
CA ARG A 507 -7.32 -3.97 -30.87
C ARG A 507 -7.96 -3.47 -29.56
N ASP A 508 -7.49 -2.32 -29.07
CA ASP A 508 -7.98 -1.73 -27.82
C ASP A 508 -9.30 -1.01 -28.01
N THR A 509 -9.57 -0.50 -29.22
CA THR A 509 -10.89 0.05 -29.60
C THR A 509 -11.99 -1.00 -29.46
N ASN A 510 -11.74 -2.25 -29.86
CA ASN A 510 -12.72 -3.34 -29.69
C ASN A 510 -13.00 -3.66 -28.22
N ARG A 511 -11.98 -3.58 -27.36
CA ARG A 511 -12.15 -3.75 -25.90
C ARG A 511 -12.98 -2.60 -25.32
N LEU A 512 -12.69 -1.36 -25.69
CA LEU A 512 -13.46 -0.19 -25.30
C LEU A 512 -14.94 -0.33 -25.70
N ILE A 513 -15.23 -0.72 -26.95
CA ILE A 513 -16.61 -0.92 -27.44
C ILE A 513 -17.34 -1.97 -26.60
N LYS A 514 -16.65 -3.05 -26.21
CA LYS A 514 -17.22 -4.06 -25.31
C LYS A 514 -17.58 -3.46 -23.95
N GLY A 515 -16.69 -2.68 -23.33
CA GLY A 515 -16.96 -1.98 -22.08
C GLY A 515 -18.12 -0.99 -22.17
N LEU A 516 -18.21 -0.21 -23.26
CA LEU A 516 -19.32 0.71 -23.49
C LEU A 516 -20.67 0.00 -23.65
N ARG A 517 -20.68 -1.19 -24.27
CA ARG A 517 -21.89 -2.04 -24.36
C ARG A 517 -22.32 -2.57 -23.00
N GLN A 518 -21.36 -2.95 -22.15
CA GLN A 518 -21.66 -3.35 -20.76
C GLN A 518 -22.26 -2.21 -19.94
N LEU A 519 -21.82 -0.95 -20.16
CA LEU A 519 -22.43 0.22 -19.51
C LEU A 519 -23.87 0.47 -19.99
N ARG A 520 -24.16 0.16 -21.25
CA ARG A 520 -25.52 0.31 -21.81
C ARG A 520 -26.48 -0.74 -21.27
N ASP A 521 -26.04 -2.00 -21.18
CA ASP A 521 -26.84 -3.18 -20.79
C ASP A 521 -27.06 -3.25 -19.29
#